data_ffe974311ebf959b2fedf1721bca5598
#
_entry.id   ffe974311ebf959b2fedf1721bca5598
#
_cell.length_a   1.000
_cell.length_b   1.000
_cell.length_c   1.000
_cell.angle_alpha   90.00
_cell.angle_beta   90.00
_cell.angle_gamma   90.00
#
_symmetry.space_group_name_H-M   'P 1'
#
loop_
_entity.id
_entity.type
_entity.pdbx_description
1 polymer ?
#
loop_
_entity_poly.entity_id
_entity_poly.type
_entity_poly.pdbx_seq_one_letter_code
_entity_poly.pdbx_strand_id
1 'polypeptide(L)'
;NTTLTDWWENGASEKEKATAAAYLHLTPCKPTAKEVAAVKTAAARTALLRAALGSVADRAIIPMYDWLGLGAEAHLNTPGKLGGNWAWRAKAGFDSKTLAAQIEAECAVYCRCNAEVQNVKESAI
;
A
#
# COMPACT_ATOMS: atom_id res chain seq x y z
N ASN A 1 -12.70 -0.61 -7.48
CA ASN A 1 -11.24 -0.60 -7.25
C ASN A 1 -10.80 0.76 -6.72
N THR A 2 -10.84 0.93 -5.42
CA THR A 2 -10.32 2.12 -4.75
C THR A 2 -8.82 1.96 -4.49
N THR A 3 -8.09 3.06 -4.36
CA THR A 3 -6.71 3.06 -3.85
C THR A 3 -6.73 2.90 -2.33
N LEU A 4 -5.62 2.45 -1.72
CA LEU A 4 -5.52 2.33 -0.25
C LEU A 4 -5.68 3.69 0.43
N THR A 5 -5.14 4.75 -0.17
CA THR A 5 -5.31 6.12 0.32
C THR A 5 -6.77 6.54 0.33
N ASP A 6 -7.47 6.39 -0.79
CA ASP A 6 -8.88 6.78 -0.90
C ASP A 6 -9.80 5.91 -0.01
N TRP A 7 -9.51 4.61 0.07
CA TRP A 7 -10.24 3.74 0.98
C TRP A 7 -10.12 4.22 2.43
N TRP A 8 -8.92 4.55 2.89
CA TRP A 8 -8.71 5.04 4.25
C TRP A 8 -9.37 6.39 4.52
N GLU A 9 -9.28 7.32 3.58
CA GLU A 9 -9.79 8.68 3.75
C GLU A 9 -11.30 8.77 3.60
N ASN A 10 -11.85 8.12 2.58
CA ASN A 10 -13.22 8.34 2.14
C ASN A 10 -14.08 7.07 2.11
N GLY A 11 -13.48 5.90 1.92
CA GLY A 11 -14.22 4.66 1.70
C GLY A 11 -14.53 3.87 2.97
N ALA A 12 -13.62 3.84 3.93
CA ALA A 12 -13.77 3.06 5.15
C ALA A 12 -14.66 3.76 6.18
N SER A 13 -15.59 3.01 6.74
CA SER A 13 -16.35 3.43 7.91
C SER A 13 -15.45 3.54 9.15
N GLU A 14 -15.88 4.27 10.17
CA GLU A 14 -15.14 4.40 11.43
C GLU A 14 -14.86 3.03 12.09
N LYS A 15 -15.79 2.09 11.98
CA LYS A 15 -15.63 0.73 12.48
C LYS A 15 -14.54 -0.03 11.71
N GLU A 16 -14.51 0.09 10.38
CA GLU A 16 -13.48 -0.53 9.55
C GLU A 16 -12.11 0.07 9.82
N LYS A 17 -12.02 1.40 9.94
CA LYS A 17 -10.77 2.09 10.33
C LYS A 17 -10.27 1.61 11.69
N ALA A 18 -11.14 1.53 12.69
CA ALA A 18 -10.78 1.06 14.03
C ALA A 18 -10.27 -0.39 14.01
N THR A 19 -10.96 -1.27 13.29
CA THR A 19 -10.56 -2.67 13.14
C THR A 19 -9.23 -2.80 12.42
N ALA A 20 -9.07 -2.10 11.30
CA ALA A 20 -7.83 -2.12 10.52
C ALA A 20 -6.66 -1.53 11.31
N ALA A 21 -6.85 -0.40 11.99
CA ALA A 21 -5.80 0.23 12.80
C ALA A 21 -5.32 -0.69 13.93
N ALA A 22 -6.24 -1.36 14.62
CA ALA A 22 -5.92 -2.33 15.66
C ALA A 22 -5.20 -3.56 15.10
N TYR A 23 -5.71 -4.13 14.01
CA TYR A 23 -5.09 -5.29 13.33
C TYR A 23 -3.67 -4.99 12.84
N LEU A 24 -3.45 -3.79 12.33
CA LEU A 24 -2.16 -3.33 11.82
C LEU A 24 -1.22 -2.78 12.91
N HIS A 25 -1.60 -2.91 14.18
CA HIS A 25 -0.84 -2.41 15.34
C HIS A 25 -0.54 -0.90 15.31
N LEU A 26 -1.39 -0.11 14.65
CA LEU A 26 -1.32 1.35 14.64
C LEU A 26 -1.99 2.00 15.84
N THR A 27 -2.84 1.23 16.52
CA THR A 27 -3.57 1.61 17.73
C THR A 27 -3.66 0.42 18.68
N PRO A 28 -4.08 0.59 19.96
CA PRO A 28 -4.46 -0.52 20.83
C PRO A 28 -5.58 -1.37 20.24
N CYS A 29 -5.76 -2.61 20.75
CA CYS A 29 -6.78 -3.55 20.26
C CYS A 29 -8.23 -3.06 20.38
N LYS A 30 -8.50 -2.10 21.27
CA LYS A 30 -9.81 -1.43 21.42
C LYS A 30 -9.57 0.07 21.37
N PRO A 31 -9.37 0.65 20.17
CA PRO A 31 -9.03 2.05 20.05
C PRO A 31 -10.25 2.95 20.32
N THR A 32 -9.99 4.09 20.91
CA THR A 32 -10.95 5.19 20.95
C THR A 32 -11.04 5.87 19.58
N ALA A 33 -12.12 6.61 19.33
CA ALA A 33 -12.30 7.39 18.11
C ALA A 33 -11.14 8.39 17.90
N LYS A 34 -10.62 8.99 18.98
CA LYS A 34 -9.50 9.92 18.95
C LYS A 34 -8.20 9.23 18.49
N GLU A 35 -7.94 8.02 18.96
CA GLU A 35 -6.75 7.26 18.55
C GLU A 35 -6.83 6.86 17.07
N VAL A 36 -8.00 6.43 16.60
CA VAL A 36 -8.22 6.12 15.18
C VAL A 36 -8.03 7.37 14.31
N ALA A 37 -8.60 8.50 14.71
CA ALA A 37 -8.46 9.77 13.99
C ALA A 37 -7.02 10.29 13.96
N ALA A 38 -6.18 9.91 14.91
CA ALA A 38 -4.77 10.27 14.94
C ALA A 38 -3.89 9.45 13.97
N VAL A 39 -4.41 8.36 13.42
CA VAL A 39 -3.67 7.53 12.45
C VAL A 39 -3.56 8.27 11.12
N LYS A 40 -2.33 8.60 10.73
CA LYS A 40 -2.06 9.25 9.44
C LYS A 40 -2.31 8.29 8.28
N THR A 41 -2.91 8.77 7.20
CA THR A 41 -3.17 8.00 5.97
C THR A 41 -1.93 7.29 5.45
N ALA A 42 -0.78 7.96 5.43
CA ALA A 42 0.48 7.35 4.99
C ALA A 42 0.90 6.16 5.86
N ALA A 43 0.68 6.22 7.18
CA ALA A 43 0.98 5.13 8.09
C ALA A 43 0.03 3.95 7.87
N ALA A 44 -1.27 4.20 7.72
CA ALA A 44 -2.27 3.18 7.41
C ALA A 44 -1.97 2.49 6.08
N ARG A 45 -1.69 3.25 5.03
CA ARG A 45 -1.30 2.72 3.72
C ARG A 45 -0.06 1.83 3.82
N THR A 46 1.02 2.31 4.43
CA THR A 46 2.25 1.53 4.58
C THR A 46 2.01 0.23 5.34
N ALA A 47 1.23 0.26 6.40
CA ALA A 47 0.90 -0.92 7.17
C ALA A 47 0.06 -1.93 6.37
N LEU A 48 -0.88 -1.47 5.54
CA LEU A 48 -1.65 -2.31 4.62
C LEU A 48 -0.78 -2.96 3.55
N LEU A 49 0.16 -2.20 2.96
CA LEU A 49 1.14 -2.74 2.00
C LEU A 49 1.99 -3.84 2.66
N ARG A 50 2.48 -3.59 3.86
CA ARG A 50 3.26 -4.57 4.64
C ARG A 50 2.45 -5.81 4.99
N ALA A 51 1.18 -5.65 5.35
CA ALA A 51 0.29 -6.80 5.60
C ALA A 51 0.12 -7.67 4.34
N ALA A 52 0.00 -7.05 3.16
CA ALA A 52 -0.04 -7.78 1.89
C ALA A 52 1.28 -8.51 1.59
N LEU A 53 2.42 -7.85 1.79
CA LEU A 53 3.75 -8.45 1.61
C LEU A 53 4.02 -9.57 2.63
N GLY A 54 3.58 -9.42 3.87
CA GLY A 54 3.73 -10.41 4.94
C GLY A 54 2.69 -11.54 4.91
N SER A 55 1.80 -11.56 3.94
CA SER A 55 0.76 -12.61 3.83
C SER A 55 1.35 -13.95 3.41
N VAL A 56 0.58 -15.03 3.60
CA VAL A 56 0.95 -16.40 3.18
C VAL A 56 0.81 -16.63 1.66
N ALA A 57 0.38 -15.63 0.90
CA ALA A 57 0.22 -15.74 -0.53
C ALA A 57 1.57 -15.86 -1.25
N ASP A 58 1.68 -16.76 -2.22
CA ASP A 58 2.89 -16.91 -3.03
C ASP A 58 3.23 -15.63 -3.82
N ARG A 59 2.19 -14.90 -4.23
CA ARG A 59 2.33 -13.65 -4.99
C ARG A 59 1.55 -12.53 -4.32
N ALA A 60 2.18 -11.38 -4.14
CA ALA A 60 1.55 -10.13 -3.76
C ALA A 60 1.68 -9.15 -4.92
N ILE A 61 0.54 -8.73 -5.50
CA ILE A 61 0.51 -7.76 -6.59
C ILE A 61 0.00 -6.44 -6.00
N ILE A 62 0.87 -5.47 -5.93
CA ILE A 62 0.58 -4.15 -5.38
C ILE A 62 0.57 -3.15 -6.53
N PRO A 63 -0.56 -2.46 -6.76
CA PRO A 63 -0.64 -1.45 -7.80
C PRO A 63 0.32 -0.28 -7.56
N MET A 64 0.86 0.29 -8.62
CA MET A 64 1.80 1.41 -8.53
C MET A 64 1.19 2.62 -7.83
N TYR A 65 -0.10 2.89 -8.00
CA TYR A 65 -0.76 4.02 -7.34
C TYR A 65 -0.76 3.89 -5.81
N ASP A 66 -0.75 2.68 -5.26
CA ASP A 66 -0.66 2.46 -3.82
C ASP A 66 0.77 2.70 -3.29
N TRP A 67 1.79 2.31 -4.04
CA TRP A 67 3.18 2.69 -3.74
C TRP A 67 3.40 4.19 -3.78
N LEU A 68 2.80 4.88 -4.76
CA LEU A 68 2.86 6.33 -4.91
C LEU A 68 1.98 7.08 -3.90
N GLY A 69 1.08 6.39 -3.21
CA GLY A 69 0.16 7.00 -2.24
C GLY A 69 -0.90 7.89 -2.85
N LEU A 70 -1.34 7.56 -4.06
CA LEU A 70 -2.34 8.32 -4.78
C LEU A 70 -3.76 8.03 -4.28
N GLY A 71 -4.63 9.02 -4.34
CA GLY A 71 -6.02 8.97 -3.92
C GLY A 71 -6.98 8.57 -5.04
N ALA A 72 -8.20 9.11 -4.97
CA ALA A 72 -9.30 8.80 -5.89
C ALA A 72 -8.97 9.10 -7.37
N GLU A 73 -8.06 10.04 -7.61
CA GLU A 73 -7.61 10.44 -8.94
C GLU A 73 -6.93 9.30 -9.72
N ALA A 74 -6.44 8.28 -9.01
CA ALA A 74 -5.74 7.14 -9.61
C ALA A 74 -6.63 5.90 -9.77
N HIS A 75 -7.94 6.01 -9.58
CA HIS A 75 -8.86 4.90 -9.81
C HIS A 75 -8.77 4.38 -11.24
N LEU A 76 -8.58 3.08 -11.40
CA LEU A 76 -8.60 2.43 -12.70
C LEU A 76 -10.01 2.11 -13.16
N ASN A 77 -10.89 1.70 -12.24
CA ASN A 77 -12.24 1.27 -12.57
C ASN A 77 -13.23 1.68 -11.48
N THR A 78 -14.32 2.30 -11.90
CA THR A 78 -15.47 2.61 -11.04
C THR A 78 -16.65 1.75 -11.49
N PRO A 79 -17.05 0.72 -10.73
CA PRO A 79 -18.18 -0.13 -11.09
C PRO A 79 -19.46 0.70 -11.33
N GLY A 80 -20.23 0.35 -12.36
CA GLY A 80 -21.48 1.03 -12.70
C GLY A 80 -21.33 2.36 -13.44
N LYS A 81 -20.10 2.82 -13.71
CA LYS A 81 -19.85 4.05 -14.49
C LYS A 81 -19.44 3.71 -15.91
N LEU A 82 -20.16 4.25 -16.88
CA LEU A 82 -19.82 4.16 -18.29
C LEU A 82 -18.80 5.24 -18.66
N GLY A 83 -17.68 4.82 -19.26
CA GLY A 83 -16.59 5.71 -19.70
C GLY A 83 -15.62 6.12 -18.59
N GLY A 84 -14.42 6.52 -18.99
CA GLY A 84 -13.36 6.99 -18.09
C GLY A 84 -12.64 5.90 -17.32
N ASN A 85 -13.08 4.64 -17.38
CA ASN A 85 -12.39 3.52 -16.75
C ASN A 85 -11.12 3.16 -17.53
N TRP A 86 -10.09 2.67 -16.80
CA TRP A 86 -8.80 2.22 -17.36
C TRP A 86 -8.00 3.34 -18.06
N ALA A 87 -8.36 4.60 -17.81
CA ALA A 87 -7.74 5.77 -18.41
C ALA A 87 -6.54 6.30 -17.63
N TRP A 88 -6.46 6.04 -16.33
CA TRP A 88 -5.36 6.53 -15.50
C TRP A 88 -4.00 6.02 -16.00
N ARG A 89 -3.02 6.93 -15.98
CA ARG A 89 -1.62 6.63 -16.29
C ARG A 89 -0.73 7.29 -15.24
N ALA A 90 0.33 6.58 -14.83
CA ALA A 90 1.34 7.14 -13.97
C ALA A 90 2.04 8.33 -14.65
N LYS A 91 2.32 9.38 -13.88
CA LYS A 91 3.05 10.55 -14.38
C LYS A 91 4.52 10.19 -14.63
N ALA A 92 5.19 10.91 -15.52
CA ALA A 92 6.63 10.76 -15.74
C ALA A 92 7.39 10.87 -14.41
N GLY A 93 8.40 10.00 -14.22
CA GLY A 93 9.19 9.94 -12.98
C GLY A 93 8.55 9.12 -11.85
N PHE A 94 7.47 8.40 -12.10
CA PHE A 94 6.87 7.49 -11.12
C PHE A 94 7.84 6.36 -10.71
N ASP A 95 8.77 6.00 -11.58
CA ASP A 95 9.78 4.96 -11.43
C ASP A 95 11.10 5.50 -10.86
N SER A 96 11.05 6.47 -9.95
CA SER A 96 12.23 7.08 -9.36
C SER A 96 13.13 6.05 -8.64
N LYS A 97 14.45 6.27 -8.66
CA LYS A 97 15.42 5.42 -7.95
C LYS A 97 15.11 5.33 -6.45
N THR A 98 14.62 6.41 -5.85
CA THR A 98 14.23 6.44 -4.44
C THR A 98 13.07 5.50 -4.16
N LEU A 99 12.01 5.54 -4.98
CA LEU A 99 10.88 4.64 -4.84
C LEU A 99 11.29 3.19 -5.08
N ALA A 100 12.10 2.93 -6.11
CA ALA A 100 12.61 1.59 -6.41
C ALA A 100 13.39 1.00 -5.21
N ALA A 101 14.29 1.79 -4.61
CA ALA A 101 15.05 1.37 -3.42
C ALA A 101 14.13 1.12 -2.21
N GLN A 102 13.08 1.93 -2.03
CA GLN A 102 12.08 1.71 -0.98
C GLN A 102 11.33 0.40 -1.18
N ILE A 103 10.84 0.14 -2.39
CA ILE A 103 10.12 -1.11 -2.73
C ILE A 103 11.03 -2.31 -2.52
N GLU A 104 12.29 -2.23 -2.97
CA GLU A 104 13.28 -3.28 -2.77
C GLU A 104 13.50 -3.58 -1.29
N ALA A 105 13.69 -2.57 -0.46
CA ALA A 105 13.86 -2.72 0.97
C ALA A 105 12.64 -3.37 1.64
N GLU A 106 11.42 -2.95 1.30
CA GLU A 106 10.20 -3.57 1.82
C GLU A 106 10.08 -5.04 1.36
N CYS A 107 10.35 -5.34 0.10
CA CYS A 107 10.32 -6.71 -0.42
C CYS A 107 11.38 -7.60 0.26
N ALA A 108 12.56 -7.08 0.57
CA ALA A 108 13.62 -7.82 1.24
C ALA A 108 13.22 -8.23 2.66
N VAL A 109 12.57 -7.35 3.43
CA VAL A 109 12.09 -7.65 4.79
C VAL A 109 11.16 -8.88 4.81
N TYR A 110 10.33 -9.02 3.78
CA TYR A 110 9.35 -10.12 3.66
C TYR A 110 9.84 -11.29 2.78
N CYS A 111 11.14 -11.37 2.50
CA CYS A 111 11.75 -12.41 1.65
C CYS A 111 11.08 -12.55 0.27
N ARG A 112 10.63 -11.44 -0.30
CA ARG A 112 9.97 -11.39 -1.62
C ARG A 112 10.88 -10.87 -2.73
N CYS A 113 12.20 -10.89 -2.52
CA CYS A 113 13.19 -10.58 -3.53
C CYS A 113 13.55 -11.85 -4.32
N ASN A 114 13.85 -11.67 -5.61
CA ASN A 114 14.37 -12.77 -6.43
C ASN A 114 15.76 -13.20 -5.91
N ALA A 115 15.97 -14.49 -5.69
CA ALA A 115 17.22 -15.04 -5.15
C ALA A 115 18.45 -14.69 -6.02
N GLU A 116 18.28 -14.52 -7.33
CA GLU A 116 19.33 -14.08 -8.24
C GLU A 116 19.84 -12.66 -7.94
N VAL A 117 18.96 -11.75 -7.52
CA VAL A 117 19.34 -10.37 -7.16
C VAL A 117 20.08 -10.32 -5.82
N GLN A 118 19.77 -11.22 -4.89
CA GLN A 118 20.44 -11.30 -3.60
C GLN A 118 21.90 -11.77 -3.77
N ASN A 119 22.13 -12.78 -4.60
CA ASN A 119 23.49 -13.31 -4.86
C ASN A 119 24.44 -12.27 -5.49
N VAL A 120 23.92 -11.35 -6.32
CA VAL A 120 24.73 -10.27 -6.91
C VAL A 120 25.17 -9.26 -5.85
N LYS A 121 24.35 -9.00 -4.82
CA LYS A 121 24.72 -8.06 -3.74
C LYS A 121 25.72 -8.65 -2.75
N GLU A 122 25.58 -9.93 -2.41
CA GLU A 122 26.53 -10.63 -1.53
C GLU A 122 27.90 -10.81 -2.17
N SER A 123 27.99 -10.92 -3.49
CA SER A 123 29.26 -11.01 -4.22
C SER A 123 29.95 -9.66 -4.47
N ALA A 124 29.27 -8.53 -4.19
CA ALA A 124 29.80 -7.17 -4.35
C ALA A 124 30.34 -6.55 -3.05
N ILE A 125 30.29 -7.27 -1.92
CA ILE A 125 30.88 -6.92 -0.65
C ILE A 125 32.23 -7.62 -0.49
#